data_23df92583a5de234e7da33c6decf42b1
#
_entry.id   23df92583a5de234e7da33c6decf42b1
#
_cell.length_a   1.000
_cell.length_b   1.000
_cell.length_c   1.000
_cell.angle_alpha   90.00
_cell.angle_beta   90.00
_cell.angle_gamma   90.00
#
_symmetry.space_group_name_H-M   'P 1'
#
loop_
_entity.id
_entity.type
_entity.pdbx_description
1 polymer ?
#
loop_
_entity_poly.entity_id
_entity_poly.type
_entity_poly.pdbx_seq_one_letter_code
_entity_poly.pdbx_strand_id
1 'polypeptide(L)'
;MSGIPSSGTKERLNTGGKIHNECDLLASMKTRGDLGRAIAAVMLAYSPRDLQQMKWNFSEKIRDISPEYRKRLEETITGYLHGTYQNVRLMNQQGSFVTMRDAVTADAPAYWKMVDTQCATGNEEEDRLRFLKFLLGAFCMFVQGLPGHPVGMPFPGGDKVEVIDGIYYCPVRTKANDVDAALCPFCPALQTAGIGYLKPPLNASEHRKQEFIRNCYDFHNFNG
;
A
#
# COMPACT_ATOMS: atom_id res chain seq x y z
N MET A 1 -18.40 -34.65 44.69
CA MET A 1 -17.34 -33.67 44.39
C MET A 1 -17.02 -33.81 42.91
N SER A 2 -17.65 -33.01 42.10
CA SER A 2 -17.60 -33.08 40.63
C SER A 2 -16.69 -31.99 40.14
N GLY A 3 -15.53 -32.37 39.61
CA GLY A 3 -14.59 -31.43 38.99
C GLY A 3 -15.10 -30.96 37.62
N ILE A 4 -15.18 -29.68 37.41
CA ILE A 4 -15.47 -29.03 36.12
C ILE A 4 -14.16 -28.99 35.35
N PRO A 5 -14.08 -29.50 34.12
CA PRO A 5 -12.93 -29.26 33.27
C PRO A 5 -13.00 -27.86 32.65
N SER A 6 -12.08 -27.00 33.00
CA SER A 6 -11.85 -25.72 32.30
C SER A 6 -11.09 -26.01 31.00
N SER A 7 -11.77 -26.11 29.89
CA SER A 7 -11.17 -26.09 28.56
C SER A 7 -11.55 -24.83 27.83
N GLY A 8 -10.76 -23.80 28.01
CA GLY A 8 -10.80 -22.55 27.26
C GLY A 8 -9.48 -22.33 26.55
N THR A 9 -9.06 -23.29 25.71
CA THR A 9 -7.99 -23.04 24.76
C THR A 9 -8.58 -22.20 23.62
N LYS A 10 -8.52 -20.86 23.75
CA LYS A 10 -8.71 -19.99 22.60
C LYS A 10 -7.62 -20.37 21.59
N GLU A 11 -8.01 -21.04 20.50
CA GLU A 11 -7.18 -21.13 19.30
C GLU A 11 -6.77 -19.72 18.92
N ARG A 12 -5.52 -19.38 19.13
CA ARG A 12 -4.90 -18.22 18.50
C ARG A 12 -4.84 -18.56 17.02
N LEU A 13 -5.77 -18.03 16.24
CA LEU A 13 -5.73 -18.06 14.79
C LEU A 13 -4.37 -17.50 14.39
N ASN A 14 -3.52 -18.31 13.80
CA ASN A 14 -2.21 -17.93 13.29
C ASN A 14 -2.42 -16.91 12.15
N THR A 15 -2.23 -15.63 12.44
CA THR A 15 -2.43 -14.52 11.49
C THR A 15 -1.60 -14.69 10.22
N GLY A 16 -0.37 -15.21 10.32
CA GLY A 16 0.49 -15.48 9.16
C GLY A 16 -0.11 -16.52 8.21
N GLY A 17 -0.64 -17.62 8.75
CA GLY A 17 -1.32 -18.62 7.92
C GLY A 17 -2.60 -18.08 7.26
N LYS A 18 -3.30 -17.17 7.93
CA LYS A 18 -4.48 -16.51 7.36
C LYS A 18 -4.12 -15.59 6.20
N ILE A 19 -3.10 -14.74 6.35
CA ILE A 19 -2.63 -13.81 5.30
C ILE A 19 -2.14 -14.61 4.08
N HIS A 20 -1.39 -15.69 4.29
CA HIS A 20 -0.93 -16.57 3.23
C HIS A 20 -2.11 -17.10 2.38
N ASN A 21 -3.13 -17.68 3.02
CA ASN A 21 -4.31 -18.20 2.33
C ASN A 21 -5.08 -17.10 1.58
N GLU A 22 -5.15 -15.89 2.15
CA GLU A 22 -5.78 -14.75 1.50
C GLU A 22 -4.97 -14.29 0.28
N CYS A 23 -3.63 -14.26 0.35
CA CYS A 23 -2.77 -13.95 -0.79
C CYS A 23 -2.95 -14.95 -1.93
N ASP A 24 -3.00 -16.25 -1.65
CA ASP A 24 -3.23 -17.30 -2.64
C ASP A 24 -4.60 -17.14 -3.33
N LEU A 25 -5.64 -16.88 -2.54
CA LEU A 25 -6.98 -16.59 -3.07
C LEU A 25 -6.96 -15.38 -4.00
N LEU A 26 -6.38 -14.27 -3.56
CA LEU A 26 -6.31 -13.01 -4.31
C LEU A 26 -5.48 -13.17 -5.59
N ALA A 27 -4.39 -13.94 -5.56
CA ALA A 27 -3.58 -14.27 -6.72
C ALA A 27 -4.32 -15.10 -7.79
N SER A 28 -5.32 -15.86 -7.38
CA SER A 28 -6.11 -16.70 -8.29
C SER A 28 -7.18 -15.96 -9.07
N MET A 29 -7.51 -14.71 -8.70
CA MET A 29 -8.57 -13.92 -9.32
C MET A 29 -8.23 -13.58 -10.78
N LYS A 30 -9.21 -13.70 -11.68
CA LYS A 30 -9.01 -13.52 -13.12
C LYS A 30 -9.52 -12.19 -13.65
N THR A 31 -10.60 -11.67 -13.06
CA THR A 31 -11.17 -10.38 -13.47
C THR A 31 -10.96 -9.31 -12.42
N ARG A 32 -10.94 -8.05 -12.85
CA ARG A 32 -10.86 -6.89 -11.95
C ARG A 32 -12.02 -6.87 -10.95
N GLY A 33 -13.20 -7.30 -11.37
CA GLY A 33 -14.38 -7.40 -10.51
C GLY A 33 -14.28 -8.50 -9.47
N ASP A 34 -13.76 -9.69 -9.83
CA ASP A 34 -13.54 -10.78 -8.87
C ASP A 34 -12.49 -10.39 -7.83
N LEU A 35 -11.38 -9.80 -8.29
CA LEU A 35 -10.34 -9.28 -7.41
C LEU A 35 -10.88 -8.17 -6.49
N GLY A 36 -11.65 -7.23 -7.03
CA GLY A 36 -12.27 -6.15 -6.26
C GLY A 36 -13.19 -6.66 -5.14
N ARG A 37 -14.03 -7.66 -5.44
CA ARG A 37 -14.88 -8.33 -4.43
C ARG A 37 -14.06 -9.04 -3.37
N ALA A 38 -13.04 -9.78 -3.78
CA ALA A 38 -12.18 -10.51 -2.84
C ALA A 38 -11.42 -9.55 -1.93
N ILE A 39 -10.82 -8.48 -2.48
CA ILE A 39 -10.19 -7.42 -1.68
C ILE A 39 -11.20 -6.78 -0.73
N ALA A 40 -12.41 -6.45 -1.19
CA ALA A 40 -13.43 -5.84 -0.34
C ALA A 40 -13.83 -6.76 0.82
N ALA A 41 -13.98 -8.06 0.58
CA ALA A 41 -14.32 -9.03 1.63
C ALA A 41 -13.26 -9.06 2.73
N VAL A 42 -11.98 -9.05 2.37
CA VAL A 42 -10.87 -9.02 3.34
C VAL A 42 -10.77 -7.66 4.04
N MET A 43 -10.82 -6.56 3.28
CA MET A 43 -10.70 -5.21 3.81
C MET A 43 -11.80 -4.82 4.79
N LEU A 44 -13.02 -5.27 4.59
CA LEU A 44 -14.16 -4.95 5.47
C LEU A 44 -14.06 -5.60 6.85
N ALA A 45 -13.11 -6.52 7.08
CA ALA A 45 -12.74 -7.00 8.40
C ALA A 45 -11.86 -6.00 9.20
N TYR A 46 -11.34 -4.97 8.54
CA TYR A 46 -10.59 -3.89 9.17
C TYR A 46 -11.52 -2.76 9.59
N SER A 47 -11.19 -2.12 10.70
CA SER A 47 -11.96 -1.04 11.29
C SER A 47 -11.37 0.35 10.98
N PRO A 48 -12.11 1.44 11.19
CA PRO A 48 -11.54 2.79 11.14
C PRO A 48 -10.36 3.01 12.11
N ARG A 49 -10.31 2.23 13.21
CA ARG A 49 -9.19 2.27 14.16
C ARG A 49 -7.89 1.76 13.53
N ASP A 50 -7.96 0.77 12.66
CA ASP A 50 -6.80 0.25 11.94
C ASP A 50 -6.22 1.31 11.00
N LEU A 51 -7.06 2.04 10.28
CA LEU A 51 -6.63 3.18 9.46
C LEU A 51 -6.01 4.30 10.29
N GLN A 52 -6.57 4.57 11.47
CA GLN A 52 -6.01 5.55 12.39
C GLN A 52 -4.65 5.11 12.92
N GLN A 53 -4.46 3.83 13.22
CA GLN A 53 -3.18 3.27 13.65
C GLN A 53 -2.15 3.36 12.51
N MET A 54 -2.53 3.04 11.28
CA MET A 54 -1.66 3.21 10.11
C MET A 54 -1.22 4.67 9.95
N LYS A 55 -2.13 5.62 10.11
CA LYS A 55 -1.82 7.05 10.07
C LYS A 55 -0.81 7.42 11.15
N TRP A 56 -1.04 6.99 12.39
CA TRP A 56 -0.16 7.29 13.50
C TRP A 56 1.25 6.71 13.26
N ASN A 57 1.34 5.45 12.87
CA ASN A 57 2.60 4.80 12.55
C ASN A 57 3.35 5.54 11.43
N PHE A 58 2.63 6.05 10.44
CA PHE A 58 3.21 6.85 9.37
C PHE A 58 3.77 8.19 9.89
N SER A 59 2.98 8.92 10.68
CA SER A 59 3.38 10.21 11.26
C SER A 59 4.64 10.08 12.12
N GLU A 60 4.75 8.99 12.90
CA GLU A 60 5.96 8.70 13.68
C GLU A 60 7.20 8.48 12.79
N LYS A 61 7.04 7.78 11.68
CA LYS A 61 8.16 7.51 10.75
C LYS A 61 8.70 8.77 10.08
N ILE A 62 7.84 9.75 9.83
CA ILE A 62 8.22 10.98 9.13
C ILE A 62 8.41 12.18 10.07
N ARG A 63 8.47 11.95 11.38
CA ARG A 63 8.54 13.04 12.40
C ARG A 63 9.76 13.96 12.25
N ASP A 64 10.88 13.42 11.73
CA ASP A 64 12.16 14.11 11.66
C ASP A 64 12.36 14.89 10.34
N ILE A 65 11.38 14.87 9.43
CA ILE A 65 11.44 15.67 8.20
C ILE A 65 10.88 17.09 8.42
N SER A 66 11.16 18.00 7.46
CA SER A 66 10.73 19.39 7.57
C SER A 66 9.22 19.51 7.80
N PRO A 67 8.74 20.37 8.71
CA PRO A 67 7.33 20.41 9.10
C PRO A 67 6.37 20.66 7.94
N GLU A 68 6.73 21.53 6.99
CA GLU A 68 5.90 21.84 5.83
C GLU A 68 5.76 20.65 4.89
N TYR A 69 6.87 19.96 4.60
CA TYR A 69 6.84 18.78 3.74
C TYR A 69 6.08 17.63 4.42
N ARG A 70 6.34 17.40 5.72
CA ARG A 70 5.62 16.42 6.54
C ARG A 70 4.12 16.63 6.48
N LYS A 71 3.66 17.85 6.71
CA LYS A 71 2.23 18.17 6.67
C LYS A 71 1.60 17.79 5.32
N ARG A 72 2.20 18.21 4.21
CA ARG A 72 1.70 17.87 2.86
C ARG A 72 1.68 16.36 2.61
N LEU A 73 2.72 15.67 3.04
CA LEU A 73 2.85 14.23 2.89
C LEU A 73 1.78 13.48 3.70
N GLU A 74 1.59 13.85 4.98
CA GLU A 74 0.56 13.29 5.85
C GLU A 74 -0.86 13.51 5.30
N GLU A 75 -1.16 14.73 4.86
CA GLU A 75 -2.47 15.07 4.28
C GLU A 75 -2.74 14.23 3.03
N THR A 76 -1.76 14.12 2.14
CA THR A 76 -1.88 13.38 0.88
C THR A 76 -2.08 11.88 1.13
N ILE A 77 -1.23 11.26 1.95
CA ILE A 77 -1.30 9.82 2.25
C ILE A 77 -2.55 9.48 3.05
N THR A 78 -2.88 10.28 4.06
CA THR A 78 -4.07 10.03 4.89
C THR A 78 -5.35 10.14 4.05
N GLY A 79 -5.44 11.17 3.21
CA GLY A 79 -6.57 11.35 2.30
C GLY A 79 -6.71 10.18 1.33
N TYR A 80 -5.58 9.71 0.78
CA TYR A 80 -5.56 8.57 -0.14
C TYR A 80 -6.00 7.26 0.53
N LEU A 81 -5.42 6.90 1.66
CA LEU A 81 -5.77 5.65 2.37
C LEU A 81 -7.23 5.64 2.80
N HIS A 82 -7.70 6.73 3.40
CA HIS A 82 -9.08 6.84 3.85
C HIS A 82 -10.06 6.87 2.67
N GLY A 83 -9.77 7.65 1.65
CA GLY A 83 -10.59 7.73 0.43
C GLY A 83 -10.68 6.39 -0.29
N THR A 84 -9.56 5.66 -0.42
CA THR A 84 -9.55 4.33 -1.02
C THR A 84 -10.40 3.34 -0.22
N TYR A 85 -10.25 3.32 1.10
CA TYR A 85 -11.05 2.46 1.96
C TYR A 85 -12.56 2.75 1.82
N GLN A 86 -12.96 4.02 1.81
CA GLN A 86 -14.37 4.40 1.62
C GLN A 86 -14.86 4.03 0.22
N ASN A 87 -14.04 4.17 -0.80
CA ASN A 87 -14.39 3.80 -2.17
C ASN A 87 -14.63 2.29 -2.31
N VAL A 88 -13.78 1.45 -1.72
CA VAL A 88 -14.00 -0.01 -1.69
C VAL A 88 -15.35 -0.34 -1.02
N ARG A 89 -15.66 0.30 0.12
CA ARG A 89 -16.94 0.09 0.80
C ARG A 89 -18.12 0.47 -0.09
N LEU A 90 -18.05 1.64 -0.71
CA LEU A 90 -19.12 2.16 -1.57
C LEU A 90 -19.33 1.24 -2.78
N MET A 91 -18.26 0.88 -3.49
CA MET A 91 -18.34 -0.01 -4.65
C MET A 91 -18.87 -1.39 -4.28
N ASN A 92 -18.51 -1.91 -3.11
CA ASN A 92 -19.06 -3.18 -2.61
C ASN A 92 -20.55 -3.07 -2.31
N GLN A 93 -20.99 -2.01 -1.66
CA GLN A 93 -22.40 -1.75 -1.34
C GLN A 93 -23.26 -1.57 -2.62
N GLN A 94 -22.72 -0.91 -3.63
CA GLN A 94 -23.38 -0.67 -4.90
C GLN A 94 -23.34 -1.86 -5.87
N GLY A 95 -22.59 -2.92 -5.55
CA GLY A 95 -22.39 -4.06 -6.45
C GLY A 95 -21.58 -3.72 -7.70
N SER A 96 -20.81 -2.64 -7.70
CA SER A 96 -20.09 -2.11 -8.88
C SER A 96 -19.10 -3.11 -9.48
N PHE A 97 -18.59 -4.05 -8.68
CA PHE A 97 -17.64 -5.06 -9.14
C PHE A 97 -18.23 -6.05 -10.17
N VAL A 98 -19.55 -6.21 -10.22
CA VAL A 98 -20.22 -7.15 -11.13
C VAL A 98 -20.00 -6.79 -12.60
N THR A 99 -19.85 -5.50 -12.89
CA THR A 99 -19.66 -4.99 -14.27
C THR A 99 -18.21 -4.95 -14.72
N MET A 100 -17.24 -5.15 -13.81
CA MET A 100 -15.80 -5.05 -14.11
C MET A 100 -15.26 -6.39 -14.62
N ARG A 101 -15.44 -6.65 -15.92
CA ARG A 101 -15.10 -7.93 -16.57
C ARG A 101 -13.71 -8.00 -17.16
N ASP A 102 -12.97 -6.89 -17.17
CA ASP A 102 -11.60 -6.84 -17.68
C ASP A 102 -10.70 -7.80 -16.90
N ALA A 103 -9.75 -8.39 -17.59
CA ALA A 103 -8.75 -9.25 -16.96
C ALA A 103 -7.86 -8.44 -15.99
N VAL A 104 -7.47 -9.08 -14.89
CA VAL A 104 -6.41 -8.58 -14.02
C VAL A 104 -5.07 -8.63 -14.77
N THR A 105 -4.19 -7.68 -14.52
CA THR A 105 -2.85 -7.64 -15.15
C THR A 105 -2.03 -8.89 -14.80
N ALA A 106 -1.15 -9.30 -15.71
CA ALA A 106 -0.41 -10.56 -15.57
C ALA A 106 0.58 -10.60 -14.39
N ASP A 107 0.93 -9.46 -13.86
CA ASP A 107 1.85 -9.30 -12.73
C ASP A 107 1.16 -9.39 -11.34
N ALA A 108 -0.16 -9.42 -11.27
CA ALA A 108 -0.89 -9.52 -10.01
C ALA A 108 -0.51 -10.76 -9.16
N PRO A 109 -0.30 -11.97 -9.71
CA PRO A 109 0.15 -13.11 -8.90
C PRO A 109 1.55 -12.88 -8.28
N ALA A 110 2.46 -12.22 -9.00
CA ALA A 110 3.78 -11.86 -8.46
C ALA A 110 3.67 -10.82 -7.32
N TYR A 111 2.75 -9.88 -7.46
CA TYR A 111 2.43 -8.93 -6.39
C TYR A 111 1.98 -9.65 -5.10
N TRP A 112 1.02 -10.56 -5.19
CA TRP A 112 0.50 -11.27 -4.00
C TRP A 112 1.54 -12.18 -3.36
N LYS A 113 2.44 -12.77 -4.15
CA LYS A 113 3.58 -13.52 -3.63
C LYS A 113 4.55 -12.60 -2.86
N MET A 114 4.82 -11.40 -3.35
CA MET A 114 5.61 -10.39 -2.63
C MET A 114 4.91 -10.00 -1.34
N VAL A 115 3.59 -9.75 -1.36
CA VAL A 115 2.80 -9.39 -0.17
C VAL A 115 2.87 -10.47 0.90
N ASP A 116 2.69 -11.72 0.53
CA ASP A 116 2.80 -12.87 1.45
C ASP A 116 4.16 -12.89 2.16
N THR A 117 5.25 -12.75 1.40
CA THR A 117 6.60 -12.68 1.96
C THR A 117 6.78 -11.49 2.91
N GLN A 118 6.25 -10.32 2.57
CA GLN A 118 6.40 -9.10 3.35
C GLN A 118 5.55 -9.06 4.62
N CYS A 119 4.48 -9.85 4.67
CA CYS A 119 3.59 -9.96 5.82
C CYS A 119 3.87 -11.19 6.69
N ALA A 120 5.08 -11.75 6.61
CA ALA A 120 5.53 -12.90 7.38
C ALA A 120 6.66 -12.53 8.37
N THR A 121 6.54 -11.39 9.07
CA THR A 121 7.58 -10.90 9.99
C THR A 121 7.54 -11.58 11.36
N GLY A 122 6.41 -12.21 11.70
CA GLY A 122 6.15 -12.81 13.02
C GLY A 122 5.55 -11.83 14.03
N ASN A 123 5.35 -10.56 13.66
CA ASN A 123 4.58 -9.59 14.43
C ASN A 123 3.16 -9.48 13.85
N GLU A 124 2.21 -10.13 14.49
CA GLU A 124 0.83 -10.23 13.98
C GLU A 124 0.15 -8.88 13.73
N GLU A 125 0.33 -7.91 14.62
CA GLU A 125 -0.28 -6.58 14.48
C GLU A 125 0.35 -5.80 13.32
N GLU A 126 1.67 -5.85 13.22
CA GLU A 126 2.42 -5.21 12.13
C GLU A 126 2.06 -5.85 10.78
N ASP A 127 2.09 -7.18 10.69
CA ASP A 127 1.76 -7.92 9.47
C ASP A 127 0.32 -7.63 9.02
N ARG A 128 -0.61 -7.55 9.96
CA ARG A 128 -2.00 -7.22 9.69
C ARG A 128 -2.18 -5.81 9.10
N LEU A 129 -1.53 -4.79 9.68
CA LEU A 129 -1.62 -3.42 9.17
C LEU A 129 -0.86 -3.27 7.85
N ARG A 130 0.25 -3.97 7.69
CA ARG A 130 1.02 -4.04 6.44
C ARG A 130 0.17 -4.67 5.33
N PHE A 131 -0.55 -5.73 5.64
CA PHE A 131 -1.45 -6.37 4.69
C PHE A 131 -2.59 -5.44 4.26
N LEU A 132 -3.20 -4.69 5.19
CA LEU A 132 -4.20 -3.67 4.85
C LEU A 132 -3.65 -2.63 3.85
N LYS A 133 -2.43 -2.16 4.06
CA LYS A 133 -1.77 -1.25 3.12
C LYS A 133 -1.66 -1.87 1.72
N PHE A 134 -1.22 -3.12 1.62
CA PHE A 134 -1.10 -3.81 0.35
C PHE A 134 -2.45 -4.06 -0.32
N LEU A 135 -3.50 -4.35 0.44
CA LEU A 135 -4.87 -4.45 -0.08
C LEU A 135 -5.35 -3.14 -0.71
N LEU A 136 -5.10 -2.00 -0.03
CA LEU A 136 -5.44 -0.66 -0.55
C LEU A 136 -4.65 -0.35 -1.83
N GLY A 137 -3.34 -0.64 -1.85
CA GLY A 137 -2.50 -0.47 -3.03
C GLY A 137 -2.95 -1.35 -4.21
N ALA A 138 -3.22 -2.62 -3.95
CA ALA A 138 -3.71 -3.56 -4.96
C ALA A 138 -5.06 -3.12 -5.56
N PHE A 139 -5.97 -2.66 -4.72
CA PHE A 139 -7.25 -2.12 -5.19
C PHE A 139 -7.06 -0.96 -6.16
N CYS A 140 -6.21 0.00 -5.82
CA CYS A 140 -5.91 1.11 -6.72
C CYS A 140 -5.27 0.63 -8.02
N MET A 141 -4.22 -0.21 -7.95
CA MET A 141 -3.45 -0.59 -9.12
C MET A 141 -4.19 -1.60 -10.02
N PHE A 142 -4.71 -2.67 -9.44
CA PHE A 142 -5.24 -3.80 -10.22
C PHE A 142 -6.75 -3.75 -10.46
N VAL A 143 -7.50 -3.04 -9.60
CA VAL A 143 -8.96 -2.91 -9.79
C VAL A 143 -9.30 -1.61 -10.50
N GLN A 144 -8.72 -0.49 -10.06
CA GLN A 144 -9.03 0.83 -10.62
C GLN A 144 -8.09 1.27 -11.75
N GLY A 145 -6.90 0.69 -11.89
CA GLY A 145 -5.89 1.12 -12.86
C GLY A 145 -5.24 2.47 -12.49
N LEU A 146 -5.24 2.80 -11.20
CA LEU A 146 -4.64 4.01 -10.64
C LEU A 146 -3.22 3.72 -10.15
N PRO A 147 -2.34 4.74 -10.03
CA PRO A 147 -1.01 4.55 -9.47
C PRO A 147 -1.05 4.16 -7.99
N GLY A 148 -0.03 3.45 -7.54
CA GLY A 148 0.12 3.05 -6.13
C GLY A 148 0.31 4.22 -5.17
N HIS A 149 0.80 5.37 -5.67
CA HIS A 149 0.79 6.65 -4.96
C HIS A 149 -0.25 7.59 -5.57
N PRO A 150 -0.96 8.40 -4.77
CA PRO A 150 -1.96 9.33 -5.29
C PRO A 150 -1.34 10.42 -6.18
N VAL A 151 -2.12 10.89 -7.14
CA VAL A 151 -1.78 12.13 -7.87
C VAL A 151 -1.61 13.27 -6.87
N GLY A 152 -0.56 14.06 -7.05
CA GLY A 152 -0.19 15.13 -6.11
C GLY A 152 0.74 14.67 -4.98
N MET A 153 1.04 13.37 -4.86
CA MET A 153 2.00 12.86 -3.87
C MET A 153 3.33 13.59 -4.01
N PRO A 154 3.76 14.34 -2.98
CA PRO A 154 4.98 15.13 -3.06
C PRO A 154 6.23 14.27 -2.84
N PHE A 155 7.32 14.64 -3.53
CA PHE A 155 8.65 14.11 -3.31
C PHE A 155 9.63 15.22 -2.94
N PRO A 156 10.74 14.89 -2.29
CA PRO A 156 11.80 15.86 -2.03
C PRO A 156 12.31 16.47 -3.36
N GLY A 157 12.50 17.78 -3.38
CA GLY A 157 12.90 18.49 -4.62
C GLY A 157 11.73 19.17 -5.34
N GLY A 158 10.49 18.96 -4.90
CA GLY A 158 9.31 19.61 -5.44
C GLY A 158 8.55 18.80 -6.50
N ASP A 159 9.12 17.67 -6.92
CA ASP A 159 8.43 16.75 -7.85
C ASP A 159 7.23 16.09 -7.18
N LYS A 160 6.26 15.66 -7.97
CA LYS A 160 5.04 15.00 -7.50
C LYS A 160 4.54 13.96 -8.52
N VAL A 161 3.65 13.08 -8.10
CA VAL A 161 2.90 12.23 -9.03
C VAL A 161 1.93 13.10 -9.81
N GLU A 162 1.94 12.97 -11.12
CA GLU A 162 1.11 13.78 -12.03
C GLU A 162 0.29 12.89 -12.97
N VAL A 163 -0.77 13.48 -13.51
CA VAL A 163 -1.54 12.90 -14.62
C VAL A 163 -1.53 13.88 -15.77
N ILE A 164 -1.10 13.45 -16.95
CA ILE A 164 -1.03 14.25 -18.18
C ILE A 164 -1.70 13.41 -19.27
N ASP A 165 -2.74 13.94 -19.87
CA ASP A 165 -3.53 13.25 -20.92
C ASP A 165 -3.99 11.83 -20.52
N GLY A 166 -4.36 11.65 -19.25
CA GLY A 166 -4.81 10.38 -18.71
C GLY A 166 -3.68 9.37 -18.37
N ILE A 167 -2.43 9.73 -18.58
CA ILE A 167 -1.24 8.92 -18.26
C ILE A 167 -0.67 9.41 -16.93
N TYR A 168 -0.41 8.47 -16.03
CA TYR A 168 0.19 8.76 -14.73
C TYR A 168 1.72 8.76 -14.82
N TYR A 169 2.34 9.76 -14.22
CA TYR A 169 3.80 9.91 -14.14
C TYR A 169 4.23 9.97 -12.68
N CYS A 170 5.28 9.23 -12.37
CA CYS A 170 5.85 9.20 -11.02
C CYS A 170 7.36 9.44 -11.08
N PRO A 171 7.89 10.41 -10.32
CA PRO A 171 9.30 10.77 -10.37
C PRO A 171 10.24 9.67 -9.87
N VAL A 172 9.71 8.70 -9.14
CA VAL A 172 10.51 7.63 -8.50
C VAL A 172 10.26 6.25 -9.09
N ARG A 173 9.50 6.16 -10.18
CA ARG A 173 9.04 4.88 -10.76
C ARG A 173 10.18 3.88 -11.04
N THR A 174 11.26 4.33 -11.67
CA THR A 174 12.38 3.46 -12.03
C THR A 174 13.37 3.22 -10.88
N LYS A 175 13.36 4.08 -9.86
CA LYS A 175 14.31 3.99 -8.74
C LYS A 175 13.88 2.98 -7.68
N ALA A 176 12.60 2.71 -7.57
CA ALA A 176 12.06 1.79 -6.58
C ALA A 176 12.04 0.32 -7.03
N ASN A 177 12.55 0.01 -8.22
CA ASN A 177 12.63 -1.37 -8.71
C ASN A 177 13.64 -2.23 -7.93
N ASP A 178 14.55 -1.61 -7.19
CA ASP A 178 15.59 -2.29 -6.41
C ASP A 178 15.12 -2.60 -4.96
N VAL A 179 13.87 -2.30 -4.63
CA VAL A 179 13.33 -2.50 -3.27
C VAL A 179 12.28 -3.62 -3.27
N ASP A 180 12.57 -4.73 -2.61
CA ASP A 180 11.75 -5.95 -2.62
C ASP A 180 10.27 -5.74 -2.25
N ALA A 181 9.99 -4.81 -1.33
CA ALA A 181 8.64 -4.51 -0.88
C ALA A 181 7.98 -3.31 -1.59
N ALA A 182 8.58 -2.78 -2.65
CA ALA A 182 8.04 -1.62 -3.34
C ALA A 182 6.80 -1.98 -4.17
N LEU A 183 5.78 -1.14 -4.11
CA LEU A 183 4.62 -1.23 -5.01
C LEU A 183 4.99 -0.84 -6.45
N CYS A 184 6.09 -0.12 -6.62
CA CYS A 184 6.48 0.47 -7.89
C CYS A 184 6.63 -0.53 -9.04
N PRO A 185 7.20 -1.75 -8.89
CA PRO A 185 7.27 -2.71 -9.98
C PRO A 185 5.91 -3.04 -10.61
N PHE A 186 4.84 -2.92 -9.82
CA PHE A 186 3.47 -3.24 -10.20
C PHE A 186 2.60 -2.01 -10.53
N CYS A 187 3.17 -0.82 -10.35
CA CYS A 187 2.43 0.45 -10.52
C CYS A 187 2.26 0.80 -12.00
N PRO A 188 1.07 1.20 -12.46
CA PRO A 188 0.84 1.59 -13.85
C PRO A 188 1.46 2.93 -14.24
N ALA A 189 1.97 3.72 -13.28
CA ALA A 189 2.61 5.00 -13.59
C ALA A 189 3.89 4.83 -14.38
N LEU A 190 4.16 5.75 -15.30
CA LEU A 190 5.42 5.87 -16.04
C LEU A 190 6.42 6.73 -15.26
N GLN A 191 7.69 6.62 -15.62
CA GLN A 191 8.74 7.48 -15.07
C GLN A 191 8.57 8.91 -15.59
N THR A 192 8.57 9.89 -14.68
CA THR A 192 8.65 11.30 -15.06
C THR A 192 9.99 11.61 -15.73
N ALA A 193 9.97 12.32 -16.86
CA ALA A 193 11.19 12.79 -17.51
C ALA A 193 11.81 13.96 -16.74
N GLY A 194 13.15 14.07 -16.76
CA GLY A 194 13.88 15.26 -16.30
C GLY A 194 13.85 15.54 -14.80
N ILE A 195 13.87 14.50 -13.95
CA ILE A 195 13.75 14.65 -12.50
C ILE A 195 14.95 15.37 -11.90
N GLY A 196 14.69 16.55 -11.29
CA GLY A 196 15.74 17.40 -10.73
C GLY A 196 16.41 16.89 -9.47
N TYR A 197 15.65 16.25 -8.57
CA TYR A 197 16.13 15.84 -7.24
C TYR A 197 16.97 14.55 -7.23
N LEU A 198 16.97 13.79 -8.33
CA LEU A 198 17.82 12.60 -8.51
C LEU A 198 19.24 12.93 -8.98
N LYS A 199 19.59 14.22 -9.09
CA LYS A 199 20.97 14.63 -9.34
C LYS A 199 21.86 14.28 -8.15
N PRO A 200 23.15 13.95 -8.38
CA PRO A 200 24.09 13.72 -7.28
C PRO A 200 24.11 14.92 -6.34
N PRO A 201 24.21 14.69 -5.02
CA PRO A 201 24.23 15.78 -4.06
C PRO A 201 25.44 16.65 -4.24
N LEU A 202 25.21 17.96 -4.36
CA LEU A 202 26.28 18.97 -4.48
C LEU A 202 26.77 19.45 -3.11
N ASN A 203 26.04 19.13 -2.03
CA ASN A 203 26.34 19.55 -0.66
C ASN A 203 25.67 18.65 0.38
N ALA A 204 26.00 18.86 1.67
CA ALA A 204 25.46 18.04 2.79
C ALA A 204 23.92 18.11 2.92
N SER A 205 23.29 19.19 2.45
CA SER A 205 21.82 19.31 2.43
C SER A 205 21.21 18.40 1.37
N GLU A 206 21.82 18.32 0.19
CA GLU A 206 21.42 17.42 -0.86
C GLU A 206 21.68 15.94 -0.51
N HIS A 207 22.77 15.66 0.21
CA HIS A 207 23.06 14.33 0.72
C HIS A 207 21.95 13.86 1.68
N ARG A 208 21.53 14.70 2.63
CA ARG A 208 20.40 14.40 3.52
C ARG A 208 19.09 14.21 2.77
N LYS A 209 18.84 14.95 1.71
CA LYS A 209 17.68 14.74 0.85
C LYS A 209 17.73 13.40 0.14
N GLN A 210 18.88 12.99 -0.38
CA GLN A 210 19.04 11.69 -1.06
C GLN A 210 18.99 10.52 -0.07
N GLU A 211 19.54 10.68 1.12
CA GLU A 211 19.41 9.71 2.19
C GLU A 211 17.96 9.58 2.65
N PHE A 212 17.25 10.71 2.72
CA PHE A 212 15.81 10.73 2.94
C PHE A 212 15.05 10.04 1.79
N ILE A 213 15.41 10.30 0.53
CA ILE A 213 14.83 9.63 -0.64
C ILE A 213 15.09 8.12 -0.56
N ARG A 214 16.33 7.70 -0.26
CA ARG A 214 16.66 6.28 -0.05
C ARG A 214 15.81 5.69 1.08
N ASN A 215 15.73 6.38 2.21
CA ASN A 215 14.88 5.99 3.31
C ASN A 215 13.39 5.98 2.92
N CYS A 216 12.91 6.89 2.06
CA CYS A 216 11.55 6.83 1.51
C CYS A 216 11.36 5.63 0.58
N TYR A 217 12.38 5.12 -0.10
CA TYR A 217 12.30 3.85 -0.83
C TYR A 217 12.25 2.67 0.13
N ASP A 218 13.08 2.67 1.18
CA ASP A 218 12.99 1.72 2.28
C ASP A 218 11.67 1.90 3.06
N PHE A 219 11.11 3.12 3.09
CA PHE A 219 9.78 3.50 3.63
C PHE A 219 8.61 3.13 2.71
N HIS A 220 8.82 2.70 1.48
CA HIS A 220 7.80 1.95 0.77
C HIS A 220 7.54 0.60 1.45
N ASN A 221 8.44 0.13 2.28
CA ASN A 221 8.17 -0.71 3.42
C ASN A 221 7.46 0.13 4.49
N PHE A 222 6.24 0.53 4.26
CA PHE A 222 5.36 0.92 5.33
C PHE A 222 5.18 -0.31 6.24
N ASN A 223 6.05 -0.48 7.19
CA ASN A 223 5.73 -1.25 8.34
C ASN A 223 4.63 -0.47 9.03
N GLY A 224 3.39 -0.91 8.79
CA GLY A 224 2.16 -0.31 9.31
C GLY A 224 2.25 -0.20 10.80
#